data_259ad7e01c495bfc0cce23c6edd51fad
#
_entry.id   259ad7e01c495bfc0cce23c6edd51fad
#
_cell.length_a   1.000
_cell.length_b   1.000
_cell.length_c   1.000
_cell.angle_alpha   90.00
_cell.angle_beta   90.00
_cell.angle_gamma   90.00
#
_symmetry.space_group_name_H-M   'P 1'
#
loop_
_entity.id
_entity.type
_entity.pdbx_description
1 polymer ?
#
loop_
_entity_poly.entity_id
_entity_poly.type
_entity_poly.pdbx_seq_one_letter_code
_entity_poly.pdbx_strand_id
1 'polypeptide(L)'
;MNTIGLGNALVDVLLKLENDDVLAEVGIQKGAMDMINQEQMIKIRKSQEGLERSQAPGGSVCNTMRAMAILGAKAGFIGKIGSDSVGEYYEEALKKANVSPYFAKTDGISGSCTVLISPDGERTMGTFLGPAPTITPDEITEEMLSAYQCIYIEGYLLVNEELVRTTMQKAKKLGLKVALDLSNFNIVNAFRGLLDDIISEYVDILFSNESEAEAFTGLKAHEAVKVLSEQVEISLVTLGKEGALVGSKGQVIAVPAEGGKPVDTTGAGDHFAAGFLYGQSVGATLEQSARIGSLLAGYIIDVIGAQIPDDKWEQIKLKVNSILS
;
A
#
# COMPACT_ATOMS: atom_id res chain seq x y z
N MET A 1 -7.93 9.19 14.04
CA MET A 1 -8.72 8.05 13.50
C MET A 1 -7.82 6.80 13.49
N ASN A 2 -8.02 5.86 14.44
CA ASN A 2 -7.27 4.61 14.44
C ASN A 2 -7.60 3.80 13.19
N THR A 3 -6.59 3.30 12.49
CA THR A 3 -6.79 2.65 11.18
C THR A 3 -6.29 1.21 11.18
N ILE A 4 -7.07 0.31 10.61
CA ILE A 4 -6.65 -1.07 10.32
C ILE A 4 -6.60 -1.26 8.81
N GLY A 5 -5.53 -1.86 8.31
CA GLY A 5 -5.35 -2.14 6.91
C GLY A 5 -5.67 -3.60 6.56
N LEU A 6 -6.26 -3.84 5.39
CA LEU A 6 -6.45 -5.17 4.81
C LEU A 6 -5.68 -5.24 3.49
N GLY A 7 -4.68 -6.10 3.41
CA GLY A 7 -3.82 -6.19 2.23
C GLY A 7 -3.04 -7.49 2.11
N ASN A 8 -2.34 -7.63 0.99
CA ASN A 8 -1.46 -8.77 0.76
C ASN A 8 -0.20 -8.69 1.63
N ALA A 9 0.01 -9.71 2.45
CA ALA A 9 1.20 -9.83 3.30
C ALA A 9 2.38 -10.35 2.47
N LEU A 10 3.28 -9.47 2.07
CA LEU A 10 4.43 -9.78 1.20
C LEU A 10 5.74 -9.34 1.87
N VAL A 11 6.77 -10.17 1.82
CA VAL A 11 8.12 -9.74 2.18
C VAL A 11 8.84 -9.27 0.92
N ASP A 12 9.31 -8.03 0.93
CA ASP A 12 10.17 -7.51 -0.13
C ASP A 12 11.59 -8.03 0.09
N VAL A 13 12.18 -8.65 -0.92
CA VAL A 13 13.53 -9.18 -0.92
C VAL A 13 14.32 -8.53 -2.03
N LEU A 14 15.36 -7.78 -1.69
CA LEU A 14 16.26 -7.19 -2.68
C LEU A 14 17.50 -8.05 -2.83
N LEU A 15 17.86 -8.34 -4.08
CA LEU A 15 18.98 -9.18 -4.45
C LEU A 15 19.79 -8.50 -5.53
N LYS A 16 21.10 -8.39 -5.31
CA LYS A 16 22.04 -7.99 -6.33
C LYS A 16 22.52 -9.22 -7.06
N LEU A 17 22.29 -9.26 -8.37
CA LEU A 17 22.71 -10.34 -9.23
C LEU A 17 24.16 -10.12 -9.69
N GLU A 18 24.93 -11.23 -9.79
CA GLU A 18 26.24 -11.21 -10.45
C GLU A 18 26.12 -11.20 -11.98
N ASN A 19 25.03 -11.79 -12.51
CA ASN A 19 24.65 -11.81 -13.92
C ASN A 19 23.14 -12.04 -14.04
N ASP A 20 22.62 -12.04 -15.27
CA ASP A 20 21.20 -12.17 -15.57
C ASP A 20 20.73 -13.63 -15.82
N ASP A 21 21.58 -14.65 -15.60
CA ASP A 21 21.26 -16.05 -15.93
C ASP A 21 19.99 -16.53 -15.20
N VAL A 22 19.81 -16.13 -13.94
CA VAL A 22 18.62 -16.50 -13.16
C VAL A 22 17.32 -15.98 -13.77
N LEU A 23 17.33 -14.84 -14.46
CA LEU A 23 16.14 -14.30 -15.13
C LEU A 23 15.68 -15.23 -16.25
N ALA A 24 16.64 -15.75 -17.02
CA ALA A 24 16.37 -16.71 -18.09
C ALA A 24 15.88 -18.07 -17.52
N GLU A 25 16.49 -18.55 -16.42
CA GLU A 25 16.09 -19.80 -15.77
C GLU A 25 14.67 -19.79 -15.21
N VAL A 26 14.22 -18.62 -14.70
CA VAL A 26 12.86 -18.46 -14.16
C VAL A 26 11.86 -17.95 -15.20
N GLY A 27 12.34 -17.56 -16.38
CA GLY A 27 11.50 -17.10 -17.48
C GLY A 27 10.86 -15.73 -17.24
N ILE A 28 11.56 -14.83 -16.54
CA ILE A 28 11.13 -13.44 -16.29
C ILE A 28 11.91 -12.53 -17.24
N GLN A 29 11.21 -11.64 -17.94
CA GLN A 29 11.84 -10.65 -18.78
C GLN A 29 12.53 -9.58 -17.91
N LYS A 30 13.79 -9.26 -18.23
CA LYS A 30 14.54 -8.18 -17.59
C LYS A 30 13.76 -6.87 -17.63
N GLY A 31 13.66 -6.18 -16.49
CA GLY A 31 12.90 -4.97 -16.33
C GLY A 31 11.38 -5.16 -16.13
N ALA A 32 10.89 -6.39 -16.17
CA ALA A 32 9.46 -6.68 -15.97
C ALA A 32 9.09 -6.78 -14.48
N MET A 33 7.78 -6.61 -14.22
CA MET A 33 7.14 -6.93 -12.94
C MET A 33 6.15 -8.06 -13.18
N ASP A 34 6.56 -9.29 -12.86
CA ASP A 34 5.78 -10.49 -13.16
C ASP A 34 5.26 -11.17 -11.89
N MET A 35 4.06 -11.74 -12.01
CA MET A 35 3.57 -12.71 -11.05
C MET A 35 4.26 -14.06 -11.30
N ILE A 36 4.88 -14.61 -10.26
CA ILE A 36 5.57 -15.89 -10.35
C ILE A 36 4.89 -16.96 -9.53
N ASN A 37 5.06 -18.21 -9.95
CA ASN A 37 4.58 -19.36 -9.20
C ASN A 37 5.59 -19.82 -8.14
N GLN A 38 5.19 -20.79 -7.33
CA GLN A 38 6.03 -21.32 -6.24
C GLN A 38 7.34 -21.96 -6.77
N GLU A 39 7.31 -22.64 -7.92
CA GLU A 39 8.51 -23.25 -8.49
C GLU A 39 9.54 -22.20 -8.90
N GLN A 40 9.10 -21.14 -9.57
CA GLN A 40 9.95 -20.01 -9.95
C GLN A 40 10.54 -19.32 -8.70
N MET A 41 9.71 -19.08 -7.68
CA MET A 41 10.16 -18.49 -6.42
C MET A 41 11.23 -19.37 -5.73
N ILE A 42 11.07 -20.71 -5.72
CA ILE A 42 12.05 -21.63 -5.17
C ILE A 42 13.35 -21.58 -5.98
N LYS A 43 13.29 -21.51 -7.32
CA LYS A 43 14.47 -21.36 -8.16
C LYS A 43 15.22 -20.06 -7.84
N ILE A 44 14.52 -18.94 -7.75
CA ILE A 44 15.11 -17.66 -7.34
C ILE A 44 15.78 -17.80 -5.97
N ARG A 45 15.12 -18.39 -4.97
CA ARG A 45 15.71 -18.59 -3.63
C ARG A 45 16.98 -19.44 -3.66
N LYS A 46 17.03 -20.47 -4.48
CA LYS A 46 18.23 -21.32 -4.62
C LYS A 46 19.39 -20.59 -5.28
N SER A 47 19.13 -19.75 -6.29
CA SER A 47 20.19 -18.96 -6.95
C SER A 47 20.79 -17.88 -6.04
N GLN A 48 20.17 -17.63 -4.88
CA GLN A 48 20.57 -16.59 -3.92
C GLN A 48 21.53 -17.10 -2.82
N GLU A 49 21.82 -18.38 -2.76
CA GLU A 49 22.71 -18.93 -1.74
C GLU A 49 24.10 -18.28 -1.88
N GLY A 50 24.47 -17.48 -0.87
CA GLY A 50 25.76 -16.76 -0.85
C GLY A 50 25.71 -15.31 -1.37
N LEU A 51 24.59 -14.82 -1.91
CA LEU A 51 24.45 -13.42 -2.35
C LEU A 51 24.06 -12.49 -1.21
N GLU A 52 24.48 -11.21 -1.33
CA GLU A 52 24.02 -10.14 -0.46
C GLU A 52 22.52 -9.92 -0.68
N ARG A 53 21.74 -10.06 0.39
CA ARG A 53 20.29 -9.83 0.36
C ARG A 53 19.86 -8.91 1.49
N SER A 54 18.90 -8.05 1.21
CA SER A 54 18.12 -7.36 2.23
C SER A 54 16.67 -7.75 2.13
N GLN A 55 15.96 -7.73 3.27
CA GLN A 55 14.54 -8.01 3.32
C GLN A 55 13.82 -7.02 4.21
N ALA A 56 12.59 -6.69 3.84
CA ALA A 56 11.72 -5.80 4.58
C ALA A 56 10.26 -6.28 4.50
N PRO A 57 9.42 -6.00 5.51
CA PRO A 57 8.00 -6.20 5.34
C PRO A 57 7.48 -5.22 4.28
N GLY A 58 6.86 -5.75 3.23
CA GLY A 58 6.31 -5.02 2.09
C GLY A 58 4.81 -5.25 1.93
N GLY A 59 4.31 -4.89 0.75
CA GLY A 59 2.89 -4.80 0.45
C GLY A 59 2.34 -3.39 0.72
N SER A 60 1.50 -2.89 -0.19
CA SER A 60 1.02 -1.50 -0.19
C SER A 60 0.42 -1.08 1.15
N VAL A 61 -0.58 -1.82 1.64
CA VAL A 61 -1.22 -1.53 2.94
C VAL A 61 -0.24 -1.64 4.10
N CYS A 62 0.70 -2.58 4.07
CA CYS A 62 1.70 -2.72 5.12
C CYS A 62 2.61 -1.49 5.20
N ASN A 63 3.06 -0.96 4.07
CA ASN A 63 3.86 0.25 4.01
C ASN A 63 3.10 1.43 4.62
N THR A 64 1.82 1.59 4.27
CA THR A 64 0.93 2.61 4.82
C THR A 64 0.78 2.47 6.34
N MET A 65 0.44 1.29 6.84
CA MET A 65 0.21 1.08 8.28
C MET A 65 1.49 1.27 9.10
N ARG A 66 2.63 0.83 8.59
CA ARG A 66 3.92 1.03 9.26
C ARG A 66 4.29 2.50 9.36
N ALA A 67 4.18 3.25 8.27
CA ALA A 67 4.48 4.69 8.28
C ALA A 67 3.55 5.45 9.25
N MET A 68 2.25 5.13 9.29
CA MET A 68 1.31 5.68 10.26
C MET A 68 1.72 5.37 11.70
N ALA A 69 2.09 4.12 11.99
CA ALA A 69 2.49 3.70 13.33
C ALA A 69 3.78 4.38 13.81
N ILE A 70 4.75 4.57 12.92
CA ILE A 70 6.00 5.29 13.23
C ILE A 70 5.74 6.76 13.55
N LEU A 71 4.76 7.39 12.90
CA LEU A 71 4.29 8.73 13.24
C LEU A 71 3.54 8.79 14.59
N GLY A 72 3.13 7.66 15.15
CA GLY A 72 2.47 7.54 16.45
C GLY A 72 0.97 7.26 16.38
N ALA A 73 0.39 6.98 15.21
CA ALA A 73 -1.00 6.55 15.11
C ALA A 73 -1.16 5.08 15.55
N LYS A 74 -2.34 4.74 16.07
CA LYS A 74 -2.72 3.34 16.29
C LYS A 74 -3.06 2.72 14.94
N ALA A 75 -2.23 1.76 14.50
CA ALA A 75 -2.39 1.03 13.24
C ALA A 75 -2.48 -0.48 13.46
N GLY A 76 -3.28 -1.16 12.64
CA GLY A 76 -3.38 -2.61 12.59
C GLY A 76 -3.25 -3.12 11.15
N PHE A 77 -2.95 -4.39 10.96
CA PHE A 77 -2.84 -5.01 9.65
C PHE A 77 -3.49 -6.38 9.66
N ILE A 78 -4.42 -6.60 8.74
CA ILE A 78 -5.07 -7.89 8.48
C ILE A 78 -4.48 -8.47 7.19
N GLY A 79 -4.10 -9.74 7.23
CA GLY A 79 -3.60 -10.47 6.06
C GLY A 79 -3.50 -11.96 6.32
N LYS A 80 -2.99 -12.70 5.33
CA LYS A 80 -2.77 -14.14 5.45
C LYS A 80 -1.33 -14.50 5.11
N ILE A 81 -0.71 -15.30 5.99
CA ILE A 81 0.69 -15.72 5.87
C ILE A 81 0.80 -17.25 5.98
N GLY A 82 1.91 -17.78 5.49
CA GLY A 82 2.29 -19.16 5.75
C GLY A 82 2.85 -19.35 7.14
N SER A 83 2.83 -20.59 7.62
CA SER A 83 3.47 -21.02 8.89
C SER A 83 4.96 -21.33 8.64
N ASP A 84 5.69 -20.36 8.01
CA ASP A 84 7.11 -20.45 7.69
C ASP A 84 7.91 -19.28 8.30
N SER A 85 9.22 -19.36 8.23
CA SER A 85 10.11 -18.33 8.78
C SER A 85 9.91 -16.94 8.15
N VAL A 86 9.38 -16.87 6.92
CA VAL A 86 9.06 -15.61 6.23
C VAL A 86 7.83 -14.97 6.86
N GLY A 87 6.79 -15.76 7.17
CA GLY A 87 5.60 -15.30 7.87
C GLY A 87 5.91 -14.86 9.29
N GLU A 88 6.75 -15.61 10.02
CA GLU A 88 7.21 -15.23 11.36
C GLU A 88 7.97 -13.89 11.32
N TYR A 89 8.92 -13.75 10.38
CA TYR A 89 9.65 -12.49 10.19
C TYR A 89 8.71 -11.32 9.92
N TYR A 90 7.71 -11.52 9.05
CA TYR A 90 6.75 -10.47 8.69
C TYR A 90 5.93 -10.03 9.92
N GLU A 91 5.41 -10.98 10.70
CA GLU A 91 4.65 -10.69 11.91
C GLU A 91 5.50 -9.95 12.96
N GLU A 92 6.73 -10.39 13.20
CA GLU A 92 7.63 -9.74 14.14
C GLU A 92 8.02 -8.32 13.69
N ALA A 93 8.26 -8.12 12.39
CA ALA A 93 8.59 -6.81 11.85
C ALA A 93 7.44 -5.81 12.00
N LEU A 94 6.18 -6.24 11.85
CA LEU A 94 5.02 -5.39 12.11
C LEU A 94 4.91 -5.03 13.60
N LYS A 95 5.06 -6.01 14.49
CA LYS A 95 5.06 -5.77 15.95
C LYS A 95 6.14 -4.77 16.36
N LYS A 96 7.35 -4.91 15.80
CA LYS A 96 8.47 -3.98 16.04
C LYS A 96 8.18 -2.57 15.56
N ALA A 97 7.39 -2.42 14.49
CA ALA A 97 6.93 -1.13 14.00
C ALA A 97 5.68 -0.59 14.72
N ASN A 98 5.24 -1.22 15.82
CA ASN A 98 4.01 -0.88 16.56
C ASN A 98 2.72 -1.01 15.73
N VAL A 99 2.70 -1.88 14.71
CA VAL A 99 1.48 -2.27 13.99
C VAL A 99 0.93 -3.54 14.62
N SER A 100 -0.35 -3.53 15.01
CA SER A 100 -1.02 -4.72 15.56
C SER A 100 -1.31 -5.72 14.43
N PRO A 101 -0.67 -6.90 14.40
CA PRO A 101 -0.90 -7.87 13.34
C PRO A 101 -2.10 -8.77 13.64
N TYR A 102 -2.93 -9.01 12.63
CA TYR A 102 -4.08 -9.93 12.64
C TYR A 102 -3.93 -10.89 11.46
N PHE A 103 -3.19 -11.98 11.67
CA PHE A 103 -2.90 -12.93 10.60
C PHE A 103 -3.74 -14.19 10.68
N ALA A 104 -4.42 -14.51 9.57
CA ALA A 104 -4.77 -15.87 9.26
C ALA A 104 -3.50 -16.64 8.88
N LYS A 105 -3.31 -17.85 9.41
CA LYS A 105 -2.14 -18.69 9.14
C LYS A 105 -2.56 -19.99 8.47
N THR A 106 -1.76 -20.43 7.51
CA THR A 106 -1.98 -21.71 6.82
C THR A 106 -0.65 -22.40 6.56
N ASP A 107 -0.70 -23.70 6.31
CA ASP A 107 0.48 -24.41 5.84
C ASP A 107 0.87 -23.91 4.46
N GLY A 108 2.17 -23.65 4.28
CA GLY A 108 2.69 -23.15 3.00
C GLY A 108 3.73 -22.07 3.15
N ILE A 109 4.15 -21.51 2.02
CA ILE A 109 5.19 -20.49 1.93
C ILE A 109 4.55 -19.12 1.85
N SER A 110 4.94 -18.22 2.75
CA SER A 110 4.48 -16.83 2.76
C SER A 110 4.86 -16.08 1.48
N GLY A 111 4.04 -15.09 1.13
CA GLY A 111 4.22 -14.27 -0.05
C GLY A 111 5.50 -13.43 0.01
N SER A 112 6.09 -13.19 -1.16
CA SER A 112 7.28 -12.35 -1.29
C SER A 112 7.32 -11.65 -2.65
N CYS A 113 7.80 -10.41 -2.67
CA CYS A 113 8.20 -9.71 -3.88
C CYS A 113 9.72 -9.69 -3.93
N THR A 114 10.30 -10.36 -4.92
CA THR A 114 11.76 -10.39 -5.09
C THR A 114 12.16 -9.39 -6.16
N VAL A 115 12.95 -8.39 -5.77
CA VAL A 115 13.56 -7.40 -6.65
C VAL A 115 14.97 -7.87 -7.00
N LEU A 116 15.16 -8.30 -8.23
CA LEU A 116 16.42 -8.76 -8.80
C LEU A 116 17.10 -7.55 -9.48
N ILE A 117 18.25 -7.13 -8.94
CA ILE A 117 19.00 -5.98 -9.44
C ILE A 117 20.13 -6.50 -10.29
N SER A 118 20.04 -6.32 -11.61
CA SER A 118 21.05 -6.68 -12.59
C SER A 118 22.34 -5.87 -12.41
N PRO A 119 23.50 -6.34 -12.93
CA PRO A 119 24.76 -5.60 -12.84
C PRO A 119 24.75 -4.18 -13.44
N ASP A 120 23.87 -3.92 -14.38
CA ASP A 120 23.66 -2.59 -14.98
C ASP A 120 22.67 -1.70 -14.20
N GLY A 121 22.14 -2.18 -13.05
CA GLY A 121 21.19 -1.48 -12.20
C GLY A 121 19.73 -1.67 -12.59
N GLU A 122 19.42 -2.39 -13.69
CA GLU A 122 18.02 -2.68 -14.07
C GLU A 122 17.37 -3.58 -13.03
N ARG A 123 16.07 -3.34 -12.75
CA ARG A 123 15.29 -4.06 -11.75
C ARG A 123 14.24 -4.93 -12.39
N THR A 124 14.25 -6.20 -12.02
CA THR A 124 13.25 -7.17 -12.41
C THR A 124 12.54 -7.66 -11.16
N MET A 125 11.22 -7.67 -11.15
CA MET A 125 10.44 -8.05 -9.98
C MET A 125 9.67 -9.34 -10.24
N GLY A 126 9.84 -10.30 -9.34
CA GLY A 126 9.05 -11.53 -9.30
C GLY A 126 8.20 -11.57 -8.04
N THR A 127 6.87 -11.48 -8.18
CA THR A 127 5.94 -11.49 -7.05
C THR A 127 5.26 -12.84 -6.91
N PHE A 128 5.54 -13.52 -5.81
CA PHE A 128 4.84 -14.73 -5.36
C PHE A 128 3.89 -14.36 -4.23
N LEU A 129 2.59 -14.43 -4.47
CA LEU A 129 1.58 -14.02 -3.48
C LEU A 129 1.43 -15.01 -2.31
N GLY A 130 1.86 -16.26 -2.46
CA GLY A 130 1.65 -17.28 -1.44
C GLY A 130 0.18 -17.41 -1.06
N PRO A 131 -0.13 -17.52 0.25
CA PRO A 131 -1.51 -17.63 0.73
C PRO A 131 -2.25 -16.30 0.82
N ALA A 132 -1.60 -15.15 0.62
CA ALA A 132 -2.20 -13.83 0.84
C ALA A 132 -3.56 -13.62 0.14
N PRO A 133 -3.76 -14.00 -1.15
CA PRO A 133 -5.05 -13.82 -1.82
C PRO A 133 -6.12 -14.84 -1.39
N THR A 134 -5.79 -15.82 -0.54
CA THR A 134 -6.72 -16.86 -0.08
C THR A 134 -7.39 -16.53 1.26
N ILE A 135 -7.18 -15.31 1.77
CA ILE A 135 -7.90 -14.84 2.95
C ILE A 135 -9.40 -14.80 2.65
N THR A 136 -10.21 -15.25 3.62
CA THR A 136 -11.66 -15.33 3.47
C THR A 136 -12.37 -14.31 4.38
N PRO A 137 -13.63 -13.94 4.09
CA PRO A 137 -14.40 -13.06 4.95
C PRO A 137 -14.55 -13.55 6.39
N ASP A 138 -14.60 -14.86 6.61
CA ASP A 138 -14.77 -15.46 7.95
C ASP A 138 -13.50 -15.31 8.80
N GLU A 139 -12.33 -15.16 8.18
CA GLU A 139 -11.07 -14.89 8.86
C GLU A 139 -10.94 -13.43 9.33
N ILE A 140 -11.91 -12.56 8.96
CA ILE A 140 -11.97 -11.16 9.39
C ILE A 140 -13.13 -11.01 10.37
N THR A 141 -12.82 -10.94 11.66
CA THR A 141 -13.83 -10.87 12.71
C THR A 141 -14.24 -9.44 13.04
N GLU A 142 -15.47 -9.25 13.55
CA GLU A 142 -15.92 -7.94 14.05
C GLU A 142 -15.05 -7.43 15.22
N GLU A 143 -14.48 -8.36 16.03
CA GLU A 143 -13.58 -8.01 17.13
C GLU A 143 -12.29 -7.32 16.62
N MET A 144 -11.67 -7.82 15.53
CA MET A 144 -10.50 -7.20 14.90
C MET A 144 -10.80 -5.77 14.48
N LEU A 145 -11.99 -5.51 13.92
CA LEU A 145 -12.39 -4.21 13.39
C LEU A 145 -12.81 -3.23 14.51
N SER A 146 -13.44 -3.71 15.58
CA SER A 146 -14.06 -2.88 16.62
C SER A 146 -13.10 -1.94 17.37
N ALA A 147 -11.78 -2.24 17.35
CA ALA A 147 -10.76 -1.42 17.98
C ALA A 147 -10.33 -0.21 17.12
N TYR A 148 -10.90 -0.04 15.92
CA TYR A 148 -10.51 0.94 14.92
C TYR A 148 -11.70 1.79 14.46
N GLN A 149 -11.41 2.91 13.80
CA GLN A 149 -12.41 3.84 13.24
C GLN A 149 -12.38 3.89 11.72
N CYS A 150 -11.33 3.33 11.12
CA CYS A 150 -11.17 3.26 9.67
C CYS A 150 -10.59 1.91 9.27
N ILE A 151 -11.07 1.36 8.18
CA ILE A 151 -10.39 0.29 7.45
C ILE A 151 -9.83 0.84 6.14
N TYR A 152 -8.56 0.52 5.84
CA TYR A 152 -7.88 0.86 4.60
C TYR A 152 -7.62 -0.40 3.78
N ILE A 153 -8.11 -0.45 2.54
CA ILE A 153 -8.11 -1.64 1.67
C ILE A 153 -7.38 -1.31 0.38
N GLU A 154 -6.50 -2.20 -0.10
CA GLU A 154 -5.84 -2.07 -1.39
C GLU A 154 -6.68 -2.67 -2.53
N GLY A 155 -6.66 -2.02 -3.70
CA GLY A 155 -7.38 -2.45 -4.89
C GLY A 155 -6.93 -3.81 -5.44
N TYR A 156 -5.72 -4.26 -5.13
CA TYR A 156 -5.26 -5.60 -5.51
C TYR A 156 -6.14 -6.74 -4.94
N LEU A 157 -6.90 -6.48 -3.88
CA LEU A 157 -7.83 -7.45 -3.29
C LEU A 157 -9.16 -7.56 -4.05
N LEU A 158 -9.44 -6.70 -5.02
CA LEU A 158 -10.67 -6.76 -5.83
C LEU A 158 -10.82 -8.06 -6.62
N VAL A 159 -9.74 -8.82 -6.80
CA VAL A 159 -9.78 -10.19 -7.35
C VAL A 159 -10.63 -11.14 -6.50
N ASN A 160 -10.85 -10.81 -5.23
CA ASN A 160 -11.73 -11.52 -4.31
C ASN A 160 -12.90 -10.61 -3.91
N GLU A 161 -13.89 -10.50 -4.80
CA GLU A 161 -15.07 -9.64 -4.61
C GLU A 161 -15.80 -9.91 -3.30
N GLU A 162 -15.99 -11.21 -2.94
CA GLU A 162 -16.69 -11.60 -1.71
C GLU A 162 -15.97 -11.08 -0.47
N LEU A 163 -14.65 -11.20 -0.44
CA LEU A 163 -13.82 -10.67 0.65
C LEU A 163 -14.02 -9.18 0.83
N VAL A 164 -13.88 -8.42 -0.26
CA VAL A 164 -13.92 -6.96 -0.23
C VAL A 164 -15.31 -6.46 0.17
N ARG A 165 -16.37 -6.94 -0.49
CA ARG A 165 -17.75 -6.55 -0.16
C ARG A 165 -18.12 -6.88 1.28
N THR A 166 -17.88 -8.12 1.70
CA THR A 166 -18.24 -8.56 3.06
C THR A 166 -17.46 -7.80 4.12
N THR A 167 -16.18 -7.51 3.89
CA THR A 167 -15.38 -6.72 4.83
C THR A 167 -15.86 -5.28 4.92
N MET A 168 -16.18 -4.63 3.79
CA MET A 168 -16.73 -3.28 3.77
C MET A 168 -18.09 -3.24 4.48
N GLN A 169 -18.97 -4.22 4.27
CA GLN A 169 -20.25 -4.34 4.99
C GLN A 169 -20.06 -4.47 6.49
N LYS A 170 -19.14 -5.35 6.96
CA LYS A 170 -18.81 -5.48 8.38
C LYS A 170 -18.29 -4.15 8.95
N ALA A 171 -17.41 -3.46 8.24
CA ALA A 171 -16.86 -2.18 8.64
C ALA A 171 -17.96 -1.11 8.79
N LYS A 172 -18.83 -0.97 7.79
CA LYS A 172 -19.96 -0.01 7.83
C LYS A 172 -20.95 -0.33 8.95
N LYS A 173 -21.26 -1.61 9.18
CA LYS A 173 -22.12 -2.05 10.31
C LYS A 173 -21.55 -1.64 11.68
N LEU A 174 -20.23 -1.65 11.82
CA LEU A 174 -19.52 -1.23 13.03
C LEU A 174 -19.25 0.28 13.09
N GLY A 175 -19.65 1.05 12.06
CA GLY A 175 -19.47 2.49 12.01
C GLY A 175 -18.06 2.94 11.62
N LEU A 176 -17.24 2.06 11.04
CA LEU A 176 -15.93 2.44 10.51
C LEU A 176 -16.08 3.23 9.21
N LYS A 177 -15.14 4.16 9.01
CA LYS A 177 -14.86 4.69 7.68
C LYS A 177 -14.19 3.63 6.81
N VAL A 178 -14.52 3.60 5.54
CA VAL A 178 -13.88 2.73 4.55
C VAL A 178 -13.02 3.59 3.64
N ALA A 179 -11.72 3.35 3.65
CA ALA A 179 -10.76 3.95 2.75
C ALA A 179 -10.30 2.88 1.73
N LEU A 180 -10.36 3.21 0.45
CA LEU A 180 -9.97 2.34 -0.65
C LEU A 180 -8.86 3.00 -1.47
N ASP A 181 -7.81 2.26 -1.77
CA ASP A 181 -6.79 2.63 -2.75
C ASP A 181 -7.05 1.89 -4.07
N LEU A 182 -7.09 2.59 -5.19
CA LEU A 182 -7.30 1.98 -6.52
C LEU A 182 -6.08 1.16 -6.98
N SER A 183 -4.91 1.40 -6.40
CA SER A 183 -3.67 0.63 -6.50
C SER A 183 -3.02 0.55 -7.88
N ASN A 184 -3.79 0.34 -8.96
CA ASN A 184 -3.25 0.19 -10.32
C ASN A 184 -4.35 0.36 -11.37
N PHE A 185 -4.05 1.09 -12.46
CA PHE A 185 -5.02 1.33 -13.54
C PHE A 185 -5.50 0.05 -14.26
N ASN A 186 -4.68 -1.02 -14.30
CA ASN A 186 -5.12 -2.31 -14.85
C ASN A 186 -6.17 -2.97 -13.95
N ILE A 187 -6.02 -2.87 -12.63
CA ILE A 187 -7.01 -3.32 -11.66
C ILE A 187 -8.30 -2.52 -11.83
N VAL A 188 -8.22 -1.20 -11.96
CA VAL A 188 -9.38 -0.35 -12.21
C VAL A 188 -10.14 -0.78 -13.46
N ASN A 189 -9.42 -0.99 -14.58
CA ASN A 189 -10.04 -1.44 -15.83
C ASN A 189 -10.68 -2.83 -15.72
N ALA A 190 -10.00 -3.77 -15.03
CA ALA A 190 -10.49 -5.15 -14.89
C ALA A 190 -11.74 -5.26 -14.00
N PHE A 191 -11.85 -4.42 -12.97
CA PHE A 191 -12.89 -4.49 -11.94
C PHE A 191 -13.80 -3.27 -11.93
N ARG A 192 -13.95 -2.57 -13.07
CA ARG A 192 -14.69 -1.32 -13.17
C ARG A 192 -16.11 -1.42 -12.60
N GLY A 193 -16.88 -2.44 -12.97
CA GLY A 193 -18.25 -2.63 -12.50
C GLY A 193 -18.34 -2.85 -10.99
N LEU A 194 -17.41 -3.64 -10.43
CA LEU A 194 -17.32 -3.84 -9.00
C LEU A 194 -16.96 -2.54 -8.27
N LEU A 195 -16.04 -1.75 -8.82
CA LEU A 195 -15.64 -0.46 -8.26
C LEU A 195 -16.80 0.54 -8.24
N ASP A 196 -17.59 0.64 -9.33
CA ASP A 196 -18.76 1.51 -9.38
C ASP A 196 -19.74 1.19 -8.23
N ASP A 197 -19.98 -0.10 -7.97
CA ASP A 197 -20.86 -0.56 -6.89
C ASP A 197 -20.30 -0.22 -5.50
N ILE A 198 -19.07 -0.70 -5.19
CA ILE A 198 -18.53 -0.58 -3.84
C ILE A 198 -18.17 0.84 -3.46
N ILE A 199 -17.74 1.68 -4.42
CA ILE A 199 -17.43 3.09 -4.16
C ILE A 199 -18.71 3.82 -3.76
N SER A 200 -19.80 3.63 -4.50
CA SER A 200 -21.07 4.29 -4.22
C SER A 200 -21.72 3.82 -2.90
N GLU A 201 -21.49 2.55 -2.51
CA GLU A 201 -22.20 1.94 -1.38
C GLU A 201 -21.42 2.03 -0.06
N TYR A 202 -20.07 1.91 -0.10
CA TYR A 202 -19.28 1.72 1.11
C TYR A 202 -18.15 2.73 1.32
N VAL A 203 -17.52 3.24 0.24
CA VAL A 203 -16.25 3.99 0.35
C VAL A 203 -16.49 5.41 0.83
N ASP A 204 -15.78 5.80 1.90
CA ASP A 204 -15.78 7.17 2.42
C ASP A 204 -14.56 7.97 1.92
N ILE A 205 -13.40 7.30 1.75
CA ILE A 205 -12.14 7.93 1.33
C ILE A 205 -11.56 7.14 0.16
N LEU A 206 -11.32 7.78 -0.97
CA LEU A 206 -10.80 7.14 -2.18
C LEU A 206 -9.42 7.70 -2.52
N PHE A 207 -8.41 6.83 -2.57
CA PHE A 207 -7.06 7.14 -3.02
C PHE A 207 -6.86 6.67 -4.45
N SER A 208 -6.22 7.50 -5.26
CA SER A 208 -5.82 7.19 -6.63
C SER A 208 -4.63 8.03 -7.07
N ASN A 209 -3.99 7.64 -8.17
CA ASN A 209 -3.13 8.50 -8.97
C ASN A 209 -3.85 8.98 -10.23
N GLU A 210 -3.19 9.81 -11.05
CA GLU A 210 -3.77 10.35 -12.29
C GLU A 210 -4.28 9.26 -13.23
N SER A 211 -3.47 8.20 -13.44
CA SER A 211 -3.81 7.11 -14.36
C SER A 211 -4.98 6.28 -13.88
N GLU A 212 -5.08 6.03 -12.57
CA GLU A 212 -6.18 5.31 -11.95
C GLU A 212 -7.47 6.13 -11.97
N ALA A 213 -7.38 7.43 -11.63
CA ALA A 213 -8.51 8.34 -11.69
C ALA A 213 -9.04 8.49 -13.12
N GLU A 214 -8.14 8.59 -14.12
CA GLU A 214 -8.52 8.64 -15.55
C GLU A 214 -9.13 7.30 -15.99
N ALA A 215 -8.56 6.16 -15.62
CA ALA A 215 -9.10 4.83 -15.93
C ALA A 215 -10.50 4.63 -15.35
N PHE A 216 -10.75 5.14 -14.12
CA PHE A 216 -12.04 5.02 -13.46
C PHE A 216 -13.07 6.02 -13.96
N THR A 217 -12.72 7.28 -14.22
CA THR A 217 -13.68 8.33 -14.55
C THR A 217 -13.76 8.66 -16.05
N GLY A 218 -12.70 8.35 -16.81
CA GLY A 218 -12.51 8.84 -18.18
C GLY A 218 -12.11 10.31 -18.26
N LEU A 219 -11.81 10.96 -17.12
CA LEU A 219 -11.55 12.39 -17.01
C LEU A 219 -10.11 12.64 -16.55
N LYS A 220 -9.57 13.84 -16.84
CA LYS A 220 -8.27 14.26 -16.31
C LYS A 220 -8.38 14.57 -14.81
N ALA A 221 -7.25 14.53 -14.11
CA ALA A 221 -7.15 14.55 -12.65
C ALA A 221 -8.02 15.63 -11.96
N HIS A 222 -8.03 16.88 -12.47
CA HIS A 222 -8.80 17.96 -11.86
C HIS A 222 -10.32 17.75 -11.95
N GLU A 223 -10.81 17.28 -13.09
CA GLU A 223 -12.21 16.95 -13.29
C GLU A 223 -12.54 15.65 -12.57
N ALA A 224 -11.65 14.66 -12.62
CA ALA A 224 -11.82 13.38 -11.96
C ALA A 224 -12.01 13.54 -10.45
N VAL A 225 -11.10 14.27 -9.77
CA VAL A 225 -11.18 14.47 -8.30
C VAL A 225 -12.47 15.18 -7.91
N LYS A 226 -12.97 16.10 -8.72
CA LYS A 226 -14.24 16.80 -8.46
C LYS A 226 -15.42 15.84 -8.55
N VAL A 227 -15.53 15.07 -9.63
CA VAL A 227 -16.60 14.08 -9.80
C VAL A 227 -16.55 13.01 -8.72
N LEU A 228 -15.37 12.52 -8.38
CA LEU A 228 -15.18 11.54 -7.29
C LEU A 228 -15.59 12.12 -5.93
N SER A 229 -15.33 13.40 -5.67
CA SER A 229 -15.72 14.07 -4.41
C SER A 229 -17.22 14.27 -4.23
N GLU A 230 -18.03 14.01 -5.26
CA GLU A 230 -19.47 13.96 -5.18
C GLU A 230 -19.99 12.55 -4.85
N GLN A 231 -19.14 11.52 -5.05
CA GLN A 231 -19.47 10.11 -4.79
C GLN A 231 -18.99 9.65 -3.41
N VAL A 232 -17.83 10.17 -2.95
CA VAL A 232 -17.24 9.83 -1.65
C VAL A 232 -17.04 11.07 -0.80
N GLU A 233 -16.85 10.90 0.52
CA GLU A 233 -16.62 12.04 1.41
C GLU A 233 -15.31 12.78 1.10
N ILE A 234 -14.26 12.01 0.77
CA ILE A 234 -12.94 12.53 0.42
C ILE A 234 -12.38 11.73 -0.76
N SER A 235 -12.01 12.43 -1.83
CA SER A 235 -11.28 11.85 -2.96
C SER A 235 -9.88 12.44 -3.05
N LEU A 236 -8.88 11.62 -3.34
CA LEU A 236 -7.49 12.02 -3.46
C LEU A 236 -6.92 11.55 -4.79
N VAL A 237 -6.24 12.46 -5.50
CA VAL A 237 -5.55 12.15 -6.75
C VAL A 237 -4.12 12.66 -6.65
N THR A 238 -3.13 11.76 -6.60
CA THR A 238 -1.71 12.13 -6.61
C THR A 238 -1.25 12.43 -8.02
N LEU A 239 -0.44 13.50 -8.19
CA LEU A 239 0.02 14.07 -9.47
C LEU A 239 1.54 13.96 -9.65
N GLY A 240 2.18 13.00 -8.96
CA GLY A 240 3.63 12.85 -8.96
C GLY A 240 4.33 14.14 -8.54
N LYS A 241 5.18 14.69 -9.41
CA LYS A 241 5.95 15.92 -9.12
C LYS A 241 5.10 17.18 -8.94
N GLU A 242 3.85 17.17 -9.34
CA GLU A 242 2.93 18.30 -9.21
C GLU A 242 2.19 18.29 -7.86
N GLY A 243 2.36 17.24 -7.06
CA GLY A 243 1.76 17.11 -5.74
C GLY A 243 0.48 16.29 -5.72
N ALA A 244 -0.61 16.79 -5.16
CA ALA A 244 -1.87 16.08 -5.06
C ALA A 244 -3.08 17.02 -5.04
N LEU A 245 -4.23 16.47 -5.44
CA LEU A 245 -5.54 17.10 -5.33
C LEU A 245 -6.36 16.36 -4.27
N VAL A 246 -7.06 17.11 -3.44
CA VAL A 246 -8.01 16.59 -2.46
C VAL A 246 -9.37 17.18 -2.75
N GLY A 247 -10.34 16.32 -3.06
CA GLY A 247 -11.73 16.67 -3.30
C GLY A 247 -12.62 16.34 -2.11
N SER A 248 -13.50 17.23 -1.73
CA SER A 248 -14.57 16.98 -0.76
C SER A 248 -15.76 17.90 -1.05
N LYS A 249 -16.96 17.33 -1.18
CA LYS A 249 -18.20 18.06 -1.43
C LYS A 249 -18.11 19.01 -2.65
N GLY A 250 -17.48 18.57 -3.72
CA GLY A 250 -17.26 19.33 -4.96
C GLY A 250 -16.22 20.44 -4.87
N GLN A 251 -15.59 20.67 -3.71
CA GLN A 251 -14.44 21.56 -3.55
C GLN A 251 -13.15 20.80 -3.75
N VAL A 252 -12.16 21.43 -4.35
CA VAL A 252 -10.84 20.85 -4.63
C VAL A 252 -9.75 21.72 -4.00
N ILE A 253 -8.88 21.08 -3.24
CA ILE A 253 -7.67 21.65 -2.65
C ILE A 253 -6.47 21.05 -3.38
N ALA A 254 -5.56 21.88 -3.88
CA ALA A 254 -4.29 21.42 -4.44
C ALA A 254 -3.17 21.63 -3.41
N VAL A 255 -2.34 20.60 -3.22
CA VAL A 255 -1.14 20.68 -2.39
C VAL A 255 0.09 20.37 -3.23
N PRO A 256 1.20 21.12 -3.08
CA PRO A 256 2.42 20.88 -3.85
C PRO A 256 3.10 19.58 -3.42
N ALA A 257 3.92 19.01 -4.30
CA ALA A 257 4.87 17.99 -3.93
C ALA A 257 5.91 18.57 -2.95
N GLU A 258 6.23 17.82 -1.93
CA GLU A 258 7.30 18.13 -0.98
C GLU A 258 8.57 17.40 -1.43
N GLY A 259 9.60 18.15 -1.79
CA GLY A 259 11.02 17.84 -1.99
C GLY A 259 11.35 16.50 -2.64
N GLY A 260 12.60 16.16 -2.75
CA GLY A 260 13.11 14.87 -3.18
C GLY A 260 13.63 14.84 -4.61
N LYS A 261 14.74 14.10 -4.80
CA LYS A 261 15.19 13.70 -6.14
C LYS A 261 14.72 12.26 -6.33
N PRO A 262 13.81 11.98 -7.27
CA PRO A 262 13.27 10.64 -7.42
C PRO A 262 14.39 9.66 -7.81
N VAL A 263 14.68 8.75 -6.91
CA VAL A 263 15.56 7.58 -7.09
C VAL A 263 14.71 6.36 -7.41
N ASP A 264 13.63 6.20 -6.65
CA ASP A 264 12.66 5.10 -6.78
C ASP A 264 11.28 5.59 -6.34
N THR A 265 10.25 5.39 -7.14
CA THR A 265 8.89 5.82 -6.81
C THR A 265 8.06 4.74 -6.11
N THR A 266 8.65 3.59 -5.83
CA THR A 266 7.99 2.48 -5.11
C THR A 266 7.52 2.94 -3.73
N GLY A 267 6.25 2.73 -3.44
CA GLY A 267 5.66 3.09 -2.15
C GLY A 267 5.32 4.58 -1.97
N ALA A 268 5.47 5.43 -3.02
CA ALA A 268 5.10 6.84 -2.91
C ALA A 268 3.62 7.04 -2.58
N GLY A 269 2.72 6.30 -3.24
CA GLY A 269 1.28 6.28 -2.95
C GLY A 269 0.99 5.80 -1.53
N ASP A 270 1.64 4.71 -1.11
CA ASP A 270 1.48 4.14 0.23
C ASP A 270 1.83 5.15 1.33
N HIS A 271 2.94 5.88 1.14
CA HIS A 271 3.41 6.88 2.11
C HIS A 271 2.56 8.16 2.05
N PHE A 272 2.05 8.53 0.86
CA PHE A 272 1.07 9.61 0.77
C PHE A 272 -0.20 9.24 1.55
N ALA A 273 -0.73 8.04 1.35
CA ALA A 273 -1.91 7.56 2.09
C ALA A 273 -1.63 7.51 3.61
N ALA A 274 -0.45 7.05 4.01
CA ALA A 274 -0.04 7.02 5.42
C ALA A 274 -0.07 8.41 6.07
N GLY A 275 0.54 9.39 5.42
CA GLY A 275 0.59 10.77 5.92
C GLY A 275 -0.79 11.42 5.96
N PHE A 276 -1.62 11.19 4.95
CA PHE A 276 -2.99 11.68 4.92
C PHE A 276 -3.83 11.07 6.04
N LEU A 277 -3.86 9.76 6.17
CA LEU A 277 -4.60 9.05 7.22
C LEU A 277 -4.09 9.40 8.63
N TYR A 278 -2.78 9.59 8.79
CA TYR A 278 -2.20 10.10 10.03
C TYR A 278 -2.77 11.49 10.37
N GLY A 279 -2.75 12.44 9.43
CA GLY A 279 -3.32 13.77 9.62
C GLY A 279 -4.79 13.70 10.07
N GLN A 280 -5.59 12.87 9.39
CA GLN A 280 -6.98 12.63 9.80
C GLN A 280 -7.08 12.00 11.20
N SER A 281 -6.11 11.21 11.61
CA SER A 281 -6.09 10.58 12.95
C SER A 281 -5.89 11.58 14.09
N VAL A 282 -5.19 12.67 13.82
CA VAL A 282 -4.90 13.73 14.79
C VAL A 282 -5.80 14.95 14.64
N GLY A 283 -6.82 14.88 13.76
CA GLY A 283 -7.79 15.95 13.57
C GLY A 283 -7.31 17.12 12.72
N ALA A 284 -6.30 16.90 11.88
CA ALA A 284 -5.79 17.89 10.93
C ALA A 284 -6.82 18.23 9.84
N THR A 285 -6.71 19.40 9.24
CA THR A 285 -7.50 19.77 8.06
C THR A 285 -7.13 18.87 6.87
N LEU A 286 -7.98 18.85 5.84
CA LEU A 286 -7.71 18.10 4.61
C LEU A 286 -6.39 18.56 3.94
N GLU A 287 -6.16 19.87 3.93
CA GLU A 287 -4.92 20.46 3.40
C GLU A 287 -3.69 20.02 4.19
N GLN A 288 -3.72 20.14 5.54
CA GLN A 288 -2.63 19.69 6.41
C GLN A 288 -2.37 18.19 6.24
N SER A 289 -3.43 17.37 6.19
CA SER A 289 -3.31 15.91 5.98
C SER A 289 -2.65 15.58 4.64
N ALA A 290 -3.04 16.25 3.56
CA ALA A 290 -2.45 16.04 2.23
C ALA A 290 -0.99 16.54 2.17
N ARG A 291 -0.66 17.64 2.86
CA ARG A 291 0.74 18.09 2.98
C ARG A 291 1.61 17.09 3.74
N ILE A 292 1.09 16.48 4.80
CA ILE A 292 1.80 15.37 5.48
C ILE A 292 1.98 14.19 4.53
N GLY A 293 0.97 13.85 3.73
CA GLY A 293 1.06 12.84 2.69
C GLY A 293 2.15 13.15 1.67
N SER A 294 2.16 14.37 1.10
CA SER A 294 3.18 14.83 0.16
C SER A 294 4.59 14.79 0.78
N LEU A 295 4.72 15.16 2.07
CA LEU A 295 5.98 15.11 2.79
C LEU A 295 6.53 13.67 2.85
N LEU A 296 5.72 12.70 3.27
CA LEU A 296 6.16 11.30 3.34
C LEU A 296 6.48 10.74 1.95
N ALA A 297 5.64 11.04 0.95
CA ALA A 297 5.90 10.66 -0.43
C ALA A 297 7.23 11.24 -0.94
N GLY A 298 7.57 12.49 -0.59
CA GLY A 298 8.84 13.11 -0.93
C GLY A 298 10.06 12.43 -0.29
N TYR A 299 9.93 11.93 0.94
CA TYR A 299 11.02 11.22 1.61
C TYR A 299 11.24 9.80 1.06
N ILE A 300 10.18 9.08 0.71
CA ILE A 300 10.33 7.71 0.22
C ILE A 300 10.93 7.65 -1.18
N ILE A 301 10.64 8.61 -2.06
CA ILE A 301 11.19 8.60 -3.42
C ILE A 301 12.70 8.88 -3.48
N ASP A 302 13.32 9.35 -2.39
CA ASP A 302 14.76 9.56 -2.29
C ASP A 302 15.57 8.27 -2.02
N VAL A 303 14.89 7.15 -1.77
CA VAL A 303 15.52 5.88 -1.40
C VAL A 303 15.10 4.75 -2.32
N ILE A 304 15.84 3.65 -2.27
CA ILE A 304 15.52 2.42 -3.01
C ILE A 304 14.59 1.55 -2.16
N GLY A 305 13.47 1.12 -2.73
CA GLY A 305 12.46 0.30 -2.07
C GLY A 305 11.43 1.13 -1.30
N ALA A 306 10.54 0.45 -0.57
CA ALA A 306 9.37 1.06 0.04
C ALA A 306 9.52 1.35 1.55
N GLN A 307 10.75 1.62 2.02
CA GLN A 307 11.03 1.86 3.43
C GLN A 307 11.83 3.14 3.62
N ILE A 308 11.27 4.12 4.32
CA ILE A 308 12.01 5.31 4.75
C ILE A 308 13.03 4.87 5.82
N PRO A 309 14.32 5.25 5.69
CA PRO A 309 15.36 4.92 6.67
C PRO A 309 15.04 5.49 8.07
N ASP A 310 15.42 4.72 9.11
CA ASP A 310 15.10 5.05 10.50
C ASP A 310 15.65 6.42 10.94
N ASP A 311 16.81 6.82 10.43
CA ASP A 311 17.45 8.11 10.73
C ASP A 311 16.69 9.32 10.18
N LYS A 312 15.75 9.14 9.27
CA LYS A 312 14.95 10.24 8.69
C LYS A 312 13.70 10.57 9.51
N TRP A 313 13.19 9.62 10.31
CA TRP A 313 11.90 9.79 10.98
C TRP A 313 11.85 10.92 11.99
N GLU A 314 12.95 11.21 12.71
CA GLU A 314 12.97 12.35 13.65
C GLU A 314 12.78 13.69 12.91
N GLN A 315 13.45 13.87 11.76
CA GLN A 315 13.28 15.08 10.95
C GLN A 315 11.86 15.15 10.35
N ILE A 316 11.30 14.01 9.92
CA ILE A 316 9.92 13.95 9.40
C ILE A 316 8.94 14.39 10.48
N LYS A 317 9.03 13.85 11.70
CA LYS A 317 8.15 14.21 12.82
C LYS A 317 8.21 15.71 13.16
N LEU A 318 9.39 16.31 13.11
CA LEU A 318 9.52 17.76 13.32
C LEU A 318 8.77 18.56 12.23
N LYS A 319 8.91 18.17 10.96
CA LYS A 319 8.18 18.82 9.85
C LYS A 319 6.66 18.58 9.94
N VAL A 320 6.22 17.37 10.31
CA VAL A 320 4.80 17.06 10.55
C VAL A 320 4.23 17.97 11.63
N ASN A 321 4.93 18.12 12.75
CA ASN A 321 4.51 19.03 13.83
C ASN A 321 4.39 20.49 13.35
N SER A 322 5.30 20.93 12.45
CA SER A 322 5.23 22.27 11.86
C SER A 322 4.05 22.44 10.90
N ILE A 323 3.59 21.38 10.22
CA ILE A 323 2.39 21.43 9.37
C ILE A 323 1.13 21.50 10.22
N LEU A 324 1.14 20.85 11.37
CA LEU A 324 -0.01 20.79 12.29
C LEU A 324 -0.19 22.03 13.15
N SER A 325 0.89 22.82 13.38
CA SER A 325 0.86 24.09 14.11
C SER A 325 0.25 25.23 13.28
#